data_17669e31e3695956ce5b884dd97299b8
#
_entry.id   17669e31e3695956ce5b884dd97299b8
#
_cell.length_a   1.000
_cell.length_b   1.000
_cell.length_c   1.000
_cell.angle_alpha   90.00
_cell.angle_beta   90.00
_cell.angle_gamma   90.00
#
_symmetry.space_group_name_H-M   'P 1'
#
loop_
_entity.id
_entity.type
_entity.pdbx_description
1 polymer ?
#
loop_
_entity_poly.entity_id
_entity_poly.type
_entity_poly.pdbx_seq_one_letter_code
_entity_poly.pdbx_strand_id
1 'polypeptide(L)'
;MITTPSGLQFTDSVVGDGDEAASGQFVTVHYTGWLYEDGEQGAKFDSSRDRNDPFEFSLGAGMVIKGWDEGVQGMKAGGQRTLIIPPELGYGARGAGGVIPPNATLKFDVELIAVE
;
A
#
# COMPACT_ATOMS: atom_id res chain seq x y z
N MET A 1 -8.66 3.13 -13.06
CA MET A 1 -8.32 3.18 -11.64
C MET A 1 -9.59 3.35 -10.83
N ILE A 2 -9.74 2.60 -9.77
CA ILE A 2 -10.92 2.64 -8.90
C ILE A 2 -10.66 3.62 -7.77
N THR A 3 -11.66 4.46 -7.44
CA THR A 3 -11.58 5.39 -6.32
C THR A 3 -12.61 4.96 -5.27
N THR A 4 -12.14 4.77 -4.02
CA THR A 4 -13.01 4.39 -2.91
C THR A 4 -13.63 5.64 -2.27
N PRO A 5 -14.69 5.48 -1.44
CA PRO A 5 -15.29 6.63 -0.74
C PRO A 5 -14.32 7.40 0.17
N SER A 6 -13.27 6.76 0.66
CA SER A 6 -12.25 7.41 1.50
C SER A 6 -11.26 8.25 0.71
N GLY A 7 -11.28 8.17 -0.61
CA GLY A 7 -10.33 8.86 -1.48
C GLY A 7 -9.14 8.02 -1.91
N LEU A 8 -9.04 6.78 -1.44
CA LEU A 8 -8.01 5.85 -1.91
C LEU A 8 -8.28 5.50 -3.38
N GLN A 9 -7.22 5.45 -4.19
CA GLN A 9 -7.31 4.98 -5.56
C GLN A 9 -6.46 3.72 -5.71
N PHE A 10 -6.91 2.77 -6.51
CA PHE A 10 -6.11 1.57 -6.76
C PHE A 10 -6.38 0.98 -8.14
N THR A 11 -5.40 0.24 -8.63
CA THR A 11 -5.48 -0.50 -9.90
C THR A 11 -4.78 -1.85 -9.72
N ASP A 12 -5.44 -2.93 -10.13
CA ASP A 12 -4.81 -4.25 -10.15
C ASP A 12 -4.07 -4.44 -11.46
N SER A 13 -2.74 -4.55 -11.40
CA SER A 13 -1.93 -4.91 -12.56
C SER A 13 -1.90 -6.42 -12.76
N VAL A 14 -1.98 -7.19 -11.67
CA VAL A 14 -2.14 -8.64 -11.67
C VAL A 14 -3.19 -8.98 -10.61
N VAL A 15 -4.22 -9.75 -10.99
CA VAL A 15 -5.29 -10.08 -10.04
C VAL A 15 -4.87 -11.18 -9.07
N GLY A 16 -4.04 -12.11 -9.48
CA GLY A 16 -3.70 -13.26 -8.67
C GLY A 16 -4.79 -14.31 -8.67
N ASP A 17 -4.49 -15.49 -8.16
CA ASP A 17 -5.43 -16.61 -8.10
C ASP A 17 -5.40 -17.36 -6.77
N GLY A 18 -4.66 -16.86 -5.79
CA GLY A 18 -4.59 -17.44 -4.46
C GLY A 18 -5.69 -16.94 -3.54
N ASP A 19 -5.49 -17.12 -2.25
CA ASP A 19 -6.46 -16.71 -1.24
C ASP A 19 -6.66 -15.20 -1.23
N GLU A 20 -7.90 -14.77 -1.01
CA GLU A 20 -8.22 -13.34 -0.92
C GLU A 20 -7.96 -12.82 0.49
N ALA A 21 -7.31 -11.66 0.57
CA ALA A 21 -6.99 -11.02 1.84
C ALA A 21 -8.22 -10.31 2.41
N ALA A 22 -8.51 -10.57 3.67
CA ALA A 22 -9.60 -9.94 4.39
C ALA A 22 -9.11 -9.40 5.73
N SER A 23 -9.83 -8.42 6.28
CA SER A 23 -9.54 -7.88 7.60
C SER A 23 -9.49 -9.00 8.64
N GLY A 24 -8.50 -8.95 9.52
CA GLY A 24 -8.27 -9.97 10.54
C GLY A 24 -7.28 -11.05 10.16
N GLN A 25 -6.87 -11.09 8.89
CA GLN A 25 -5.89 -12.07 8.43
C GLN A 25 -4.47 -11.51 8.49
N PHE A 26 -3.50 -12.40 8.61
CA PHE A 26 -2.09 -12.05 8.57
C PHE A 26 -1.61 -12.17 7.13
N VAL A 27 -0.96 -11.14 6.62
CA VAL A 27 -0.54 -11.09 5.21
C VAL A 27 0.94 -10.80 5.09
N THR A 28 1.53 -11.29 4.00
CA THR A 28 2.93 -11.07 3.64
C THR A 28 2.96 -10.37 2.28
N VAL A 29 3.64 -9.23 2.20
CA VAL A 29 3.71 -8.43 0.99
C VAL A 29 5.14 -8.02 0.67
N HIS A 30 5.42 -7.81 -0.62
CA HIS A 30 6.51 -6.94 -1.07
C HIS A 30 5.91 -5.62 -1.54
N TYR A 31 6.62 -4.52 -1.32
CA TYR A 31 6.14 -3.22 -1.72
C TYR A 31 7.28 -2.30 -2.11
N THR A 32 6.94 -1.30 -2.92
CA THR A 32 7.80 -0.16 -3.21
C THR A 32 6.93 1.10 -3.11
N GLY A 33 7.43 2.13 -2.44
CA GLY A 33 6.70 3.37 -2.23
C GLY A 33 7.43 4.57 -2.81
N TRP A 34 6.65 5.47 -3.41
CA TRP A 34 7.14 6.73 -3.97
C TRP A 34 6.28 7.88 -3.49
N LEU A 35 6.85 9.07 -3.48
CA LEU A 35 6.05 10.29 -3.41
C LEU A 35 5.29 10.44 -4.72
N TYR A 36 4.07 10.95 -4.64
CA TYR A 36 3.21 11.12 -5.82
C TYR A 36 2.73 12.57 -5.84
N GLU A 37 3.22 13.34 -6.82
CA GLU A 37 2.96 14.78 -6.90
C GLU A 37 2.48 15.14 -8.30
N ASP A 38 1.43 15.95 -8.37
CA ASP A 38 0.86 16.44 -9.63
C ASP A 38 0.55 15.31 -10.62
N GLY A 39 0.08 14.18 -10.09
CA GLY A 39 -0.27 13.02 -10.91
C GLY A 39 0.93 12.21 -11.39
N GLU A 40 2.12 12.46 -10.85
CA GLU A 40 3.35 11.82 -11.31
C GLU A 40 4.10 11.15 -10.15
N GLN A 41 4.71 10.01 -10.45
CA GLN A 41 5.57 9.31 -9.52
C GLN A 41 6.85 10.10 -9.31
N GLY A 42 7.14 10.41 -8.05
CA GLY A 42 8.34 11.13 -7.65
C GLY A 42 9.41 10.23 -7.05
N ALA A 43 10.07 10.72 -6.01
CA ALA A 43 11.18 10.02 -5.37
C ALA A 43 10.71 8.75 -4.66
N LYS A 44 11.45 7.66 -4.84
CA LYS A 44 11.25 6.42 -4.07
C LYS A 44 11.74 6.65 -2.64
N PHE A 45 10.92 6.28 -1.65
CA PHE A 45 11.30 6.49 -0.24
C PHE A 45 11.48 5.18 0.52
N ASP A 46 10.95 4.06 0.03
CA ASP A 46 11.08 2.78 0.72
C ASP A 46 10.78 1.63 -0.24
N SER A 47 11.39 0.46 0.01
CA SER A 47 11.08 -0.78 -0.72
C SER A 47 11.54 -1.98 0.07
N SER A 48 10.62 -2.93 0.28
CA SER A 48 10.96 -4.22 0.88
C SER A 48 11.85 -5.05 -0.06
N ARG A 49 11.72 -4.84 -1.37
CA ARG A 49 12.53 -5.56 -2.36
C ARG A 49 13.99 -5.16 -2.30
N ASP A 50 14.29 -3.89 -1.98
CA ASP A 50 15.67 -3.42 -1.84
C ASP A 50 16.36 -4.10 -0.67
N ARG A 51 15.59 -4.48 0.36
CA ARG A 51 16.09 -5.20 1.52
C ARG A 51 16.00 -6.72 1.36
N ASN A 52 15.35 -7.17 0.29
CA ASN A 52 15.04 -8.58 0.06
C ASN A 52 14.37 -9.23 1.29
N ASP A 53 13.44 -8.48 1.89
CA ASP A 53 12.81 -8.85 3.16
C ASP A 53 11.31 -8.50 3.10
N PRO A 54 10.44 -9.50 2.81
CA PRO A 54 9.00 -9.25 2.77
C PRO A 54 8.47 -8.72 4.10
N PHE A 55 7.43 -7.90 4.01
CA PHE A 55 6.82 -7.29 5.17
C PHE A 55 5.54 -8.04 5.55
N GLU A 56 5.38 -8.32 6.84
CA GLU A 56 4.23 -9.06 7.37
C GLU A 56 3.46 -8.19 8.33
N PHE A 57 2.12 -8.23 8.26
CA PHE A 57 1.28 -7.47 9.20
C PHE A 57 -0.12 -8.08 9.28
N SER A 58 -0.83 -7.75 10.38
CA SER A 58 -2.25 -8.11 10.53
C SER A 58 -3.10 -7.06 9.81
N LEU A 59 -3.82 -7.51 8.78
CA LEU A 59 -4.63 -6.62 7.95
C LEU A 59 -5.84 -6.10 8.72
N GLY A 60 -6.06 -4.78 8.66
CA GLY A 60 -7.17 -4.12 9.32
C GLY A 60 -6.96 -3.83 10.80
N ALA A 61 -5.78 -4.13 11.35
CA ALA A 61 -5.50 -3.98 12.79
C ALA A 61 -4.88 -2.63 13.16
N GLY A 62 -4.69 -1.72 12.20
CA GLY A 62 -4.06 -0.43 12.46
C GLY A 62 -2.55 -0.50 12.63
N MET A 63 -1.91 -1.59 12.21
CA MET A 63 -0.46 -1.76 12.29
C MET A 63 0.27 -0.99 11.20
N VAL A 64 -0.43 -0.60 10.15
CA VAL A 64 0.10 0.10 8.98
C VAL A 64 -0.77 1.31 8.69
N ILE A 65 -0.35 2.15 7.74
CA ILE A 65 -1.16 3.32 7.36
C ILE A 65 -2.53 2.85 6.84
N LYS A 66 -3.54 3.71 7.03
CA LYS A 66 -4.93 3.37 6.68
C LYS A 66 -5.09 2.97 5.22
N GLY A 67 -4.34 3.60 4.32
CA GLY A 67 -4.39 3.27 2.90
C GLY A 67 -3.99 1.83 2.61
N TRP A 68 -3.10 1.25 3.40
CA TRP A 68 -2.74 -0.16 3.28
C TRP A 68 -3.81 -1.07 3.89
N ASP A 69 -4.31 -0.73 5.11
CA ASP A 69 -5.37 -1.52 5.74
C ASP A 69 -6.61 -1.60 4.85
N GLU A 70 -6.92 -0.54 4.13
CA GLU A 70 -8.03 -0.53 3.18
C GLU A 70 -7.63 -1.13 1.84
N GLY A 71 -6.45 -0.75 1.32
CA GLY A 71 -6.06 -1.05 -0.06
C GLY A 71 -5.64 -2.49 -0.31
N VAL A 72 -5.12 -3.18 0.70
CA VAL A 72 -4.70 -4.59 0.54
C VAL A 72 -5.89 -5.54 0.65
N GLN A 73 -6.98 -5.13 1.29
CA GLN A 73 -8.19 -5.95 1.36
C GLN A 73 -8.73 -6.23 -0.05
N GLY A 74 -9.09 -7.46 -0.30
CA GLY A 74 -9.59 -7.89 -1.59
C GLY A 74 -8.52 -8.32 -2.58
N MET A 75 -7.23 -8.10 -2.29
CA MET A 75 -6.16 -8.65 -3.11
C MET A 75 -6.10 -10.17 -2.92
N LYS A 76 -5.71 -10.86 -3.98
CA LYS A 76 -5.46 -12.31 -3.92
C LYS A 76 -3.97 -12.57 -3.94
N ALA A 77 -3.54 -13.63 -3.23
CA ALA A 77 -2.13 -14.02 -3.25
C ALA A 77 -1.67 -14.25 -4.70
N GLY A 78 -0.50 -13.74 -5.02
CA GLY A 78 0.02 -13.69 -6.39
C GLY A 78 -0.37 -12.42 -7.14
N GLY A 79 -1.25 -11.59 -6.58
CA GLY A 79 -1.70 -10.35 -7.20
C GLY A 79 -0.75 -9.19 -6.96
N GLN A 80 -0.85 -8.18 -7.82
CA GLN A 80 -0.11 -6.92 -7.69
C GLN A 80 -1.09 -5.77 -7.87
N ARG A 81 -1.04 -4.82 -6.93
CA ARG A 81 -1.94 -3.67 -6.93
C ARG A 81 -1.15 -2.39 -6.72
N THR A 82 -1.49 -1.36 -7.49
CA THR A 82 -0.95 -0.02 -7.30
C THR A 82 -1.95 0.77 -6.46
N LEU A 83 -1.46 1.39 -5.39
CA LEU A 83 -2.27 2.24 -4.50
C LEU A 83 -1.82 3.68 -4.62
N ILE A 84 -2.78 4.60 -4.77
CA ILE A 84 -2.54 6.04 -4.64
C ILE A 84 -3.23 6.48 -3.37
N ILE A 85 -2.45 6.89 -2.39
CA ILE A 85 -2.90 7.10 -1.01
C ILE A 85 -2.86 8.59 -0.68
N PRO A 86 -4.03 9.23 -0.45
CA PRO A 86 -4.03 10.63 -0.05
C PRO A 86 -3.45 10.80 1.37
N PRO A 87 -3.02 12.01 1.75
CA PRO A 87 -2.38 12.22 3.06
C PRO A 87 -3.19 11.72 4.24
N GLU A 88 -4.51 11.84 4.20
CA GLU A 88 -5.41 11.43 5.30
C GLU A 88 -5.34 9.93 5.58
N LEU A 89 -4.97 9.14 4.58
CA LEU A 89 -4.83 7.68 4.68
C LEU A 89 -3.36 7.25 4.76
N GLY A 90 -2.44 8.20 4.75
CA GLY A 90 -1.00 7.98 4.85
C GLY A 90 -0.43 8.61 6.11
N TYR A 91 0.52 9.51 5.95
CA TYR A 91 1.23 10.13 7.07
C TYR A 91 0.72 11.52 7.44
N GLY A 92 -0.31 12.01 6.74
CA GLY A 92 -1.02 13.22 7.09
C GLY A 92 -0.17 14.48 7.09
N ALA A 93 -0.55 15.42 7.96
CA ALA A 93 0.11 16.72 8.08
C ALA A 93 1.50 16.61 8.74
N ARG A 94 1.84 15.49 9.35
CA ARG A 94 3.12 15.28 10.01
C ARG A 94 4.22 14.84 9.06
N GLY A 95 3.86 14.07 8.04
CA GLY A 95 4.86 13.36 7.25
C GLY A 95 5.55 12.27 8.05
N ALA A 96 6.71 11.81 7.61
CA ALA A 96 7.46 10.75 8.28
C ALA A 96 8.96 10.91 8.07
N GLY A 97 9.70 11.01 9.19
CA GLY A 97 11.12 10.80 9.23
C GLY A 97 12.01 11.55 8.23
N GLY A 98 11.60 12.70 7.75
CA GLY A 98 12.40 13.47 6.79
C GLY A 98 12.36 12.94 5.35
N VAL A 99 11.74 11.79 5.11
CA VAL A 99 11.60 11.23 3.75
C VAL A 99 10.23 11.45 3.17
N ILE A 100 9.20 11.58 4.01
CA ILE A 100 7.84 11.88 3.57
C ILE A 100 7.45 13.25 4.11
N PRO A 101 7.25 14.24 3.22
CA PRO A 101 6.90 15.59 3.66
C PRO A 101 5.47 15.66 4.18
N PRO A 102 5.10 16.72 4.90
CA PRO A 102 3.72 16.93 5.31
C PRO A 102 2.78 16.98 4.12
N ASN A 103 1.58 16.42 4.30
CA ASN A 103 0.50 16.43 3.31
C ASN A 103 0.89 15.75 1.99
N ALA A 104 1.72 14.70 2.05
CA ALA A 104 2.16 14.01 0.85
C ALA A 104 1.14 12.95 0.41
N THR A 105 0.87 12.91 -0.89
CA THR A 105 0.19 11.78 -1.53
C THR A 105 1.24 10.74 -1.88
N LEU A 106 0.93 9.48 -1.66
CA LEU A 106 1.89 8.39 -1.82
C LEU A 106 1.42 7.42 -2.90
N LYS A 107 2.38 6.84 -3.61
CA LYS A 107 2.12 5.74 -4.53
C LYS A 107 2.86 4.50 -4.04
N PHE A 108 2.15 3.38 -3.96
CA PHE A 108 2.77 2.09 -3.62
C PHE A 108 2.41 1.06 -4.68
N ASP A 109 3.41 0.28 -5.09
CA ASP A 109 3.18 -0.98 -5.78
C ASP A 109 3.30 -2.08 -4.74
N VAL A 110 2.23 -2.86 -4.57
CA VAL A 110 2.15 -3.91 -3.55
C VAL A 110 1.92 -5.25 -4.24
N GLU A 111 2.74 -6.24 -3.89
CA GLU A 111 2.53 -7.63 -4.30
C GLU A 111 2.14 -8.43 -3.07
N LEU A 112 0.99 -9.10 -3.12
CA LEU A 112 0.55 -9.99 -2.04
C LEU A 112 1.16 -11.36 -2.27
N ILE A 113 2.00 -11.79 -1.32
CA ILE A 113 2.74 -13.05 -1.44
C ILE A 113 1.95 -14.18 -0.79
N ALA A 114 1.41 -13.95 0.41
CA ALA A 114 0.73 -14.98 1.17
C ALA A 114 -0.34 -14.39 2.08
N VAL A 115 -1.36 -15.19 2.36
CA VAL A 115 -2.44 -14.88 3.31
C VAL A 115 -2.52 -16.05 4.29
N GLU A 116 -2.53 -15.74 5.58
CA GLU A 116 -2.65 -16.76 6.63
C GLU A 116 -3.89 -16.56 7.50
#